data_ce1e50dbda60abc6470532c799f96509
#
_entry.id   ce1e50dbda60abc6470532c799f96509
#
_cell.length_a   1.000
_cell.length_b   1.000
_cell.length_c   1.000
_cell.angle_alpha   90.00
_cell.angle_beta   90.00
_cell.angle_gamma   90.00
#
_symmetry.space_group_name_H-M   'P 1'
#
loop_
_entity.id
_entity.type
_entity.pdbx_description
1 polymer ?
#
loop_
_entity_poly.entity_id
_entity_poly.type
_entity_poly.pdbx_seq_one_letter_code
_entity_poly.pdbx_strand_id
1 'polypeptide(L)'
;ESLARLAEEAARPLPFAQILPALGGGQLRLGPALTGRRVELVLADAAGADEAGADVAGHTRPLVFAAEAGVAEPLVLPDGRVVASRRVPLPPLPAGRYTLSAGDTLCRLTVAPAFCHRPSGLSSPGSRSWGIAAQLYSLRRPDDAGVGDPGVGDFTTLAQLVRAAAGLGAATIGLNPLHALFPADRERA
;
A
#
# COMPACT_ATOMS: atom_id res chain seq x y z
N GLU A 1 -23.60 -15.22 -4.40
CA GLU A 1 -22.67 -15.60 -3.30
C GLU A 1 -21.62 -14.51 -3.04
N SER A 2 -20.99 -13.91 -4.06
CA SER A 2 -19.95 -12.87 -3.92
C SER A 2 -20.46 -11.57 -3.30
N LEU A 3 -21.66 -11.10 -3.69
CA LEU A 3 -22.22 -9.85 -3.18
C LEU A 3 -22.61 -9.95 -1.70
N ALA A 4 -23.16 -11.09 -1.28
CA ALA A 4 -23.51 -11.33 0.11
C ALA A 4 -22.24 -11.32 1.00
N ARG A 5 -21.16 -11.97 0.57
CA ARG A 5 -19.89 -11.97 1.28
C ARG A 5 -19.29 -10.56 1.39
N LEU A 6 -19.30 -9.80 0.30
CA LEU A 6 -18.84 -8.40 0.30
C LEU A 6 -19.70 -7.52 1.21
N ALA A 7 -21.02 -7.78 1.27
CA ALA A 7 -21.92 -7.06 2.16
C ALA A 7 -21.62 -7.37 3.65
N GLU A 8 -21.36 -8.62 3.98
CA GLU A 8 -20.95 -9.03 5.33
C GLU A 8 -19.62 -8.39 5.73
N GLU A 9 -18.63 -8.40 4.84
CA GLU A 9 -17.35 -7.74 5.06
C GLU A 9 -17.52 -6.23 5.27
N ALA A 10 -18.36 -5.58 4.49
CA ALA A 10 -18.63 -4.15 4.60
C ALA A 10 -19.41 -3.78 5.87
N ALA A 11 -20.24 -4.69 6.39
CA ALA A 11 -21.01 -4.50 7.61
C ALA A 11 -20.22 -4.80 8.90
N ARG A 12 -18.95 -5.15 8.81
CA ARG A 12 -18.11 -5.46 9.99
C ARG A 12 -18.08 -4.29 10.98
N PRO A 13 -17.91 -4.59 12.28
CA PRO A 13 -17.77 -3.58 13.33
C PRO A 13 -16.65 -2.57 13.04
N LEU A 14 -15.48 -3.07 12.63
CA LEU A 14 -14.38 -2.29 12.08
C LEU A 14 -14.10 -2.73 10.64
N PRO A 15 -13.68 -1.82 9.76
CA PRO A 15 -13.18 -2.22 8.44
C PRO A 15 -11.94 -3.13 8.60
N PHE A 16 -11.74 -4.04 7.67
CA PHE A 16 -10.55 -4.92 7.68
C PHE A 16 -9.25 -4.13 7.63
N ALA A 17 -9.24 -3.08 6.78
CA ALA A 17 -8.13 -2.15 6.68
C ALA A 17 -8.65 -0.74 6.33
N GLN A 18 -7.92 0.27 6.76
CA GLN A 18 -8.20 1.66 6.42
C GLN A 18 -6.91 2.42 6.20
N ILE A 19 -6.92 3.33 5.23
CA ILE A 19 -5.82 4.25 4.95
C ILE A 19 -6.25 5.65 5.34
N LEU A 20 -5.44 6.34 6.11
CA LEU A 20 -5.66 7.72 6.54
C LEU A 20 -4.52 8.62 6.09
N PRO A 21 -4.78 9.90 5.81
CA PRO A 21 -3.71 10.87 5.60
C PRO A 21 -3.04 11.24 6.92
N ALA A 22 -1.72 11.44 6.91
CA ALA A 22 -0.97 11.89 8.09
C ALA A 22 -1.30 13.34 8.50
N LEU A 23 -1.73 14.16 7.54
CA LEU A 23 -2.09 15.56 7.76
C LEU A 23 -3.60 15.71 7.91
N GLY A 24 -4.02 16.47 8.93
CA GLY A 24 -5.41 16.87 9.11
C GLY A 24 -6.30 15.91 9.90
N GLY A 25 -5.74 14.83 10.41
CA GLY A 25 -6.52 13.78 11.06
C GLY A 25 -7.35 12.97 10.06
N GLY A 26 -7.72 11.77 10.43
CA GLY A 26 -8.55 10.87 9.63
C GLY A 26 -9.90 10.61 10.28
N GLN A 27 -10.79 10.00 9.55
CA GLN A 27 -12.06 9.53 10.08
C GLN A 27 -12.13 8.02 9.99
N LEU A 28 -12.32 7.37 11.13
CA LEU A 28 -12.53 5.95 11.20
C LEU A 28 -14.01 5.64 11.02
N ARG A 29 -14.34 4.70 10.14
CA ARG A 29 -15.70 4.21 10.01
C ARG A 29 -15.95 3.07 11.00
N LEU A 30 -16.96 3.23 11.81
CA LEU A 30 -17.50 2.18 12.66
C LEU A 30 -18.73 1.56 12.00
N GLY A 31 -18.80 0.24 11.97
CA GLY A 31 -19.93 -0.49 11.45
C GLY A 31 -21.11 -0.58 12.43
N PRO A 32 -22.21 -1.20 11.99
CA PRO A 32 -23.48 -1.22 12.72
C PRO A 32 -23.37 -1.75 14.16
N ALA A 33 -22.57 -2.76 14.37
CA ALA A 33 -22.44 -3.42 15.68
C ALA A 33 -21.80 -2.54 16.77
N LEU A 34 -21.06 -1.51 16.37
CA LEU A 34 -20.41 -0.56 17.27
C LEU A 34 -21.17 0.78 17.36
N THR A 35 -22.16 0.98 16.51
CA THR A 35 -22.96 2.22 16.50
C THR A 35 -23.76 2.32 17.79
N GLY A 36 -23.63 3.46 18.49
CA GLY A 36 -24.35 3.70 19.76
C GLY A 36 -23.75 3.00 20.98
N ARG A 37 -22.59 2.34 20.87
CA ARG A 37 -21.88 1.73 22.00
C ARG A 37 -20.67 2.58 22.40
N ARG A 38 -20.38 2.61 23.68
CA ARG A 38 -19.09 3.10 24.16
C ARG A 38 -18.05 2.03 23.85
N VAL A 39 -17.16 2.34 22.92
CA VAL A 39 -16.12 1.41 22.44
C VAL A 39 -14.77 1.99 22.78
N GLU A 40 -13.97 1.17 23.46
CA GLU A 40 -12.56 1.47 23.63
C GLU A 40 -11.81 1.00 22.39
N LEU A 41 -11.19 1.94 21.70
CA LEU A 41 -10.34 1.64 20.56
C LEU A 41 -8.88 1.67 21.04
N VAL A 42 -8.22 0.54 20.92
CA VAL A 42 -6.81 0.43 21.25
C VAL A 42 -6.01 0.51 19.96
N LEU A 43 -5.15 1.51 19.90
CA LEU A 43 -4.21 1.68 18.81
C LEU A 43 -2.84 1.15 19.27
N ALA A 44 -2.33 0.16 18.57
CA ALA A 44 -0.99 -0.36 18.79
C ALA A 44 -0.15 -0.15 17.52
N ASP A 45 1.10 0.26 17.70
CA ASP A 45 2.04 0.26 16.59
C ASP A 45 2.19 -1.17 16.07
N ALA A 46 2.12 -1.35 14.77
CA ALA A 46 2.47 -2.62 14.16
C ALA A 46 3.98 -2.80 14.29
N ALA A 47 4.41 -3.41 15.38
CA ALA A 47 5.81 -3.69 15.66
C ALA A 47 6.39 -4.53 14.51
N GLY A 48 7.36 -3.98 13.83
CA GLY A 48 8.29 -4.70 12.97
C GLY A 48 7.75 -5.05 11.60
N ALA A 49 7.94 -4.18 10.67
CA ALA A 49 8.37 -4.49 9.32
C ALA A 49 8.48 -3.20 8.52
N ASP A 50 9.57 -2.49 8.65
CA ASP A 50 10.12 -1.83 7.45
C ASP A 50 11.59 -1.52 7.70
N GLU A 51 12.42 -2.01 6.80
CA GLU A 51 13.87 -1.82 6.74
C GLU A 51 14.32 -0.36 6.49
N ALA A 52 13.42 0.60 6.67
CA ALA A 52 13.75 2.01 6.63
C ALA A 52 13.75 2.52 8.07
N GLY A 53 14.89 2.37 8.75
CA GLY A 53 15.17 2.76 10.11
C GLY A 53 14.74 4.18 10.50
N ALA A 54 13.49 4.32 10.89
CA ALA A 54 13.02 5.41 11.70
C ALA A 54 12.53 4.81 13.01
N ASP A 55 13.30 5.00 14.05
CA ASP A 55 12.96 4.78 15.45
C ASP A 55 11.68 5.58 15.77
N VAL A 56 10.53 5.00 15.54
CA VAL A 56 9.29 5.50 16.11
C VAL A 56 9.14 4.81 17.45
N ALA A 57 9.67 5.46 18.47
CA ALA A 57 9.55 5.06 19.85
C ALA A 57 8.12 4.61 20.17
N GLY A 58 7.98 3.36 20.63
CA GLY A 58 6.72 2.67 20.89
C GLY A 58 5.72 3.51 21.68
N HIS A 59 4.73 4.02 21.00
CA HIS A 59 3.59 4.68 21.61
C HIS A 59 2.40 3.73 21.60
N THR A 60 2.46 2.71 22.48
CA THR A 60 1.28 1.98 22.88
C THR A 60 0.45 2.90 23.78
N ARG A 61 -0.24 3.85 23.18
CA ARG A 61 -1.16 4.72 23.90
C ARG A 61 -2.56 4.28 23.52
N PRO A 62 -3.34 3.73 24.45
CA PRO A 62 -4.74 3.47 24.18
C PRO A 62 -5.43 4.80 23.91
N LEU A 63 -5.89 4.97 22.68
CA LEU A 63 -6.76 6.07 22.32
C LEU A 63 -8.19 5.65 22.65
N VAL A 64 -8.72 6.13 23.74
CA VAL A 64 -10.11 5.88 24.11
C VAL A 64 -11.00 6.88 23.41
N PHE A 65 -11.81 6.39 22.48
CA PHE A 65 -12.81 7.19 21.79
C PHE A 65 -14.20 6.78 22.30
N ALA A 66 -15.03 7.78 22.60
CA ALA A 66 -16.46 7.53 22.66
C ALA A 66 -16.97 7.37 21.21
N ALA A 67 -17.50 6.20 20.88
CA ALA A 67 -18.12 5.98 19.57
C ALA A 67 -19.26 6.98 19.28
N GLU A 68 -19.81 7.57 20.32
CA GLU A 68 -20.84 8.60 20.30
C GLU A 68 -20.36 9.93 19.70
N ALA A 69 -19.05 10.19 19.73
CA ALA A 69 -18.47 11.44 19.20
C ALA A 69 -18.43 11.49 17.67
N GLY A 70 -18.78 10.40 17.00
CA GLY A 70 -18.76 10.32 15.54
C GLY A 70 -20.07 10.84 14.91
N VAL A 71 -19.97 11.23 13.64
CA VAL A 71 -21.13 11.61 12.82
C VAL A 71 -21.81 10.35 12.30
N ALA A 72 -23.12 10.25 12.51
CA ALA A 72 -23.93 9.16 11.96
C ALA A 72 -24.00 9.30 10.42
N GLU A 73 -23.78 8.22 9.72
CA GLU A 73 -23.82 8.18 8.26
C GLU A 73 -24.42 6.84 7.81
N PRO A 74 -25.40 6.84 6.90
CA PRO A 74 -25.89 5.60 6.33
C PRO A 74 -24.83 4.97 5.43
N LEU A 75 -24.63 3.67 5.56
CA LEU A 75 -23.76 2.88 4.69
C LEU A 75 -24.60 1.99 3.79
N VAL A 76 -24.48 2.20 2.49
CA VAL A 76 -25.10 1.31 1.51
C VAL A 76 -24.14 0.13 1.27
N LEU A 77 -24.63 -1.06 1.56
CA LEU A 77 -23.88 -2.30 1.37
C LEU A 77 -23.89 -2.73 -0.11
N PRO A 78 -22.94 -3.57 -0.56
CA PRO A 78 -22.91 -4.08 -1.94
C PRO A 78 -24.19 -4.78 -2.40
N ASP A 79 -24.99 -5.33 -1.48
CA ASP A 79 -26.28 -5.97 -1.75
C ASP A 79 -27.46 -5.00 -1.75
N GLY A 80 -27.21 -3.68 -1.60
CA GLY A 80 -28.21 -2.63 -1.60
C GLY A 80 -28.84 -2.34 -0.23
N ARG A 81 -28.58 -3.13 0.80
CA ARG A 81 -29.07 -2.85 2.16
C ARG A 81 -28.39 -1.59 2.69
N VAL A 82 -29.16 -0.79 3.43
CA VAL A 82 -28.66 0.39 4.13
C VAL A 82 -28.55 0.07 5.62
N VAL A 83 -27.35 0.25 6.16
CA VAL A 83 -27.07 0.02 7.59
C VAL A 83 -26.56 1.29 8.26
N ALA A 84 -26.78 1.40 9.57
CA ALA A 84 -26.23 2.50 10.34
C ALA A 84 -24.71 2.35 10.42
N SER A 85 -24.00 3.43 10.18
CA SER A 85 -22.57 3.53 10.44
C SER A 85 -22.23 4.86 11.07
N ARG A 86 -21.03 5.01 11.56
CA ARG A 86 -20.57 6.23 12.20
C ARG A 86 -19.15 6.53 11.80
N ARG A 87 -18.85 7.79 11.52
CA ARG A 87 -17.48 8.27 11.31
C ARG A 87 -16.98 8.95 12.56
N VAL A 88 -15.90 8.42 13.12
CA VAL A 88 -15.24 8.94 14.32
C VAL A 88 -13.95 9.63 13.91
N PRO A 89 -13.76 10.91 14.26
CA PRO A 89 -12.50 11.59 13.97
C PRO A 89 -11.38 10.96 14.82
N LEU A 90 -10.27 10.65 14.18
CA LEU A 90 -9.03 10.25 14.84
C LEU A 90 -8.12 11.48 14.99
N PRO A 91 -7.35 11.57 16.09
CA PRO A 91 -6.33 12.60 16.20
C PRO A 91 -5.28 12.44 15.08
N PRO A 92 -4.51 13.49 14.79
CA PRO A 92 -3.37 13.37 13.90
C PRO A 92 -2.42 12.28 14.41
N LEU A 93 -2.10 11.32 13.55
CA LEU A 93 -1.18 10.22 13.83
C LEU A 93 0.05 10.38 12.94
N PRO A 94 1.25 10.04 13.43
CA PRO A 94 2.43 9.93 12.60
C PRO A 94 2.20 8.96 11.43
N ALA A 95 2.89 9.16 10.31
CA ALA A 95 2.86 8.21 9.22
C ALA A 95 3.41 6.86 9.71
N GLY A 96 2.69 5.78 9.42
CA GLY A 96 3.05 4.46 9.91
C GLY A 96 1.94 3.44 9.74
N ARG A 97 2.18 2.24 10.23
CA ARG A 97 1.22 1.14 10.26
C ARG A 97 0.81 0.87 11.70
N TYR A 98 -0.49 0.75 11.91
CA TYR A 98 -1.08 0.57 13.22
C TYR A 98 -2.08 -0.59 13.18
N THR A 99 -2.32 -1.19 14.32
CA THR A 99 -3.45 -2.10 14.52
C THR A 99 -4.43 -1.44 15.47
N LEU A 100 -5.67 -1.31 15.02
CA LEU A 100 -6.76 -0.80 15.82
C LEU A 100 -7.64 -1.96 16.24
N SER A 101 -7.93 -2.07 17.52
CA SER A 101 -8.79 -3.11 18.07
C SER A 101 -10.01 -2.52 18.79
N ALA A 102 -11.13 -3.23 18.66
CA ALA A 102 -12.35 -2.99 19.42
C ALA A 102 -12.88 -4.36 19.90
N GLY A 103 -12.56 -4.73 21.13
CA GLY A 103 -12.75 -6.09 21.59
C GLY A 103 -11.96 -7.07 20.71
N ASP A 104 -12.62 -8.09 20.19
CA ASP A 104 -12.01 -9.13 19.31
C ASP A 104 -11.90 -8.70 17.83
N THR A 105 -12.36 -7.52 17.48
CA THR A 105 -12.33 -7.04 16.10
C THR A 105 -11.07 -6.22 15.86
N LEU A 106 -10.34 -6.54 14.78
CA LEU A 106 -9.12 -5.86 14.39
C LEU A 106 -9.30 -5.13 13.06
N CYS A 107 -8.67 -3.96 12.96
CA CYS A 107 -8.53 -3.17 11.73
C CYS A 107 -7.05 -2.83 11.53
N ARG A 108 -6.53 -3.08 10.33
CA ARG A 108 -5.20 -2.60 9.93
C ARG A 108 -5.31 -1.15 9.50
N LEU A 109 -4.70 -0.25 10.24
CA LEU A 109 -4.72 1.17 9.95
C LEU A 109 -3.36 1.58 9.40
N THR A 110 -3.35 2.16 8.20
CA THR A 110 -2.16 2.74 7.60
C THR A 110 -2.33 4.25 7.56
N VAL A 111 -1.43 4.97 8.18
CA VAL A 111 -1.36 6.43 8.08
C VAL A 111 -0.33 6.76 7.01
N ALA A 112 -0.82 7.19 5.85
CA ALA A 112 0.02 7.49 4.71
C ALA A 112 0.70 8.85 4.88
N PRO A 113 1.99 8.99 4.53
CA PRO A 113 2.65 10.29 4.50
C PRO A 113 1.98 11.22 3.49
N ALA A 114 2.11 12.54 3.68
CA ALA A 114 1.51 13.55 2.81
C ALA A 114 2.02 13.48 1.36
N PHE A 115 3.22 12.97 1.18
CA PHE A 115 3.88 12.85 -0.12
C PHE A 115 4.49 11.46 -0.28
N CYS A 116 4.54 10.99 -1.52
CA CYS A 116 5.31 9.79 -1.85
C CYS A 116 6.78 9.98 -1.48
N HIS A 117 7.42 8.88 -1.11
CA HIS A 117 8.86 8.88 -0.87
C HIS A 117 9.60 9.42 -2.11
N ARG A 118 10.52 10.33 -1.88
CA ARG A 118 11.45 10.82 -2.89
C ARG A 118 12.87 10.43 -2.50
N PRO A 119 13.63 9.82 -3.39
CA PRO A 119 15.05 9.59 -3.16
C PRO A 119 15.78 10.89 -2.80
N SER A 120 16.83 10.82 -1.98
CA SER A 120 17.56 11.99 -1.49
C SER A 120 18.07 12.92 -2.61
N GLY A 121 18.50 12.34 -3.74
CA GLY A 121 18.92 13.10 -4.92
C GLY A 121 17.81 13.85 -5.66
N LEU A 122 16.53 13.59 -5.32
CA LEU A 122 15.35 14.22 -5.92
C LEU A 122 14.54 15.05 -4.94
N SER A 123 15.10 15.31 -3.75
CA SER A 123 14.40 16.02 -2.67
C SER A 123 14.29 17.52 -2.90
N SER A 124 15.12 18.11 -3.77
CA SER A 124 15.07 19.55 -4.09
C SER A 124 13.87 19.89 -4.96
N PRO A 125 13.18 21.01 -4.71
CA PRO A 125 12.14 21.49 -5.60
C PRO A 125 12.64 21.64 -7.04
N GLY A 126 11.91 21.08 -7.98
CA GLY A 126 12.27 21.14 -9.42
C GLY A 126 13.31 20.12 -9.88
N SER A 127 13.89 19.32 -8.98
CA SER A 127 14.76 18.21 -9.39
C SER A 127 13.94 17.16 -10.16
N ARG A 128 14.49 16.75 -11.28
CA ARG A 128 13.90 15.71 -12.14
C ARG A 128 14.93 14.63 -12.38
N SER A 129 14.47 13.40 -12.46
CA SER A 129 15.25 12.29 -12.98
C SER A 129 14.49 11.61 -14.10
N TRP A 130 15.21 10.89 -14.93
CA TRP A 130 14.62 10.06 -15.96
C TRP A 130 15.20 8.65 -15.89
N GLY A 131 14.51 7.73 -16.50
CA GLY A 131 14.91 6.35 -16.58
C GLY A 131 14.32 5.67 -17.79
N ILE A 132 14.72 4.43 -18.00
CA ILE A 132 14.26 3.57 -19.09
C ILE A 132 13.43 2.45 -18.51
N ALA A 133 12.27 2.17 -19.09
CA ALA A 133 11.54 0.94 -18.85
C ALA A 133 11.81 -0.04 -19.99
N ALA A 134 12.22 -1.25 -19.67
CA ALA A 134 12.57 -2.27 -20.64
C ALA A 134 12.06 -3.65 -20.24
N GLN A 135 11.80 -4.49 -21.22
CA GLN A 135 11.57 -5.92 -21.02
C GLN A 135 12.91 -6.63 -21.20
N LEU A 136 13.34 -7.39 -20.19
CA LEU A 136 14.65 -8.08 -20.24
C LEU A 136 14.77 -8.96 -21.49
N TYR A 137 13.78 -9.77 -21.76
CA TYR A 137 13.81 -10.72 -22.88
C TYR A 137 13.68 -10.07 -24.27
N SER A 138 13.31 -8.80 -24.37
CA SER A 138 13.28 -8.07 -25.63
C SER A 138 14.59 -7.32 -25.95
N LEU A 139 15.52 -7.28 -25.00
CA LEU A 139 16.81 -6.64 -25.20
C LEU A 139 17.66 -7.45 -26.20
N ARG A 140 18.35 -6.74 -27.10
CA ARG A 140 19.27 -7.33 -28.09
C ARG A 140 20.57 -6.56 -28.08
N ARG A 141 21.65 -7.28 -28.37
CA ARG A 141 22.97 -6.70 -28.62
C ARG A 141 23.18 -6.59 -30.14
N PRO A 142 23.84 -5.56 -30.63
CA PRO A 142 24.15 -5.43 -32.06
C PRO A 142 24.96 -6.62 -32.60
N ASP A 143 25.79 -7.21 -31.75
CA ASP A 143 26.70 -8.30 -32.11
C ASP A 143 26.07 -9.69 -31.98
N ASP A 144 24.85 -9.79 -31.47
CA ASP A 144 24.13 -11.06 -31.27
C ASP A 144 23.50 -11.61 -32.57
N ALA A 145 23.65 -10.95 -33.70
CA ALA A 145 23.09 -11.38 -34.98
C ALA A 145 23.81 -12.61 -35.61
N GLY A 146 24.46 -13.45 -34.79
CA GLY A 146 25.24 -14.61 -35.21
C GLY A 146 24.73 -15.94 -34.70
N VAL A 147 25.39 -17.02 -35.12
CA VAL A 147 25.15 -18.38 -34.64
C VAL A 147 25.38 -18.45 -33.14
N GLY A 148 24.30 -18.71 -32.39
CA GLY A 148 24.35 -18.81 -30.92
C GLY A 148 23.60 -17.71 -30.16
N ASP A 149 22.98 -16.75 -30.86
CA ASP A 149 22.05 -15.82 -30.21
C ASP A 149 20.80 -16.58 -29.76
N PRO A 150 20.51 -16.67 -28.45
CA PRO A 150 19.28 -17.29 -27.95
C PRO A 150 18.02 -16.52 -28.35
N GLY A 151 18.15 -15.35 -28.99
CA GLY A 151 17.04 -14.49 -29.35
C GLY A 151 16.34 -13.84 -28.15
N VAL A 152 16.89 -13.97 -26.96
CA VAL A 152 16.31 -13.47 -25.69
C VAL A 152 17.38 -12.72 -24.92
N GLY A 153 17.02 -11.52 -24.43
CA GLY A 153 17.94 -10.72 -23.61
C GLY A 153 18.23 -11.39 -22.28
N ASP A 154 19.46 -11.27 -21.84
CA ASP A 154 20.00 -11.83 -20.60
C ASP A 154 20.50 -10.72 -19.65
N PHE A 155 20.97 -11.10 -18.46
CA PHE A 155 21.53 -10.16 -17.49
C PHE A 155 22.82 -9.48 -17.98
N THR A 156 23.55 -10.09 -18.91
CA THR A 156 24.74 -9.47 -19.51
C THR A 156 24.32 -8.32 -20.41
N THR A 157 23.28 -8.52 -21.21
CA THR A 157 22.65 -7.48 -22.04
C THR A 157 22.08 -6.36 -21.19
N LEU A 158 21.41 -6.71 -20.09
CA LEU A 158 20.92 -5.73 -19.12
C LEU A 158 22.05 -4.90 -18.52
N ALA A 159 23.16 -5.52 -18.13
CA ALA A 159 24.30 -4.80 -17.57
C ALA A 159 24.92 -3.80 -18.58
N GLN A 160 24.91 -4.12 -19.86
CA GLN A 160 25.33 -3.19 -20.92
C GLN A 160 24.35 -2.00 -21.04
N LEU A 161 23.03 -2.28 -21.05
CA LEU A 161 22.01 -1.23 -21.07
C LEU A 161 22.14 -0.30 -19.84
N VAL A 162 22.34 -0.87 -18.65
CA VAL A 162 22.52 -0.07 -17.42
C VAL A 162 23.72 0.87 -17.54
N ARG A 163 24.88 0.37 -18.01
CA ARG A 163 26.09 1.21 -18.19
C ARG A 163 25.86 2.31 -19.23
N ALA A 164 25.26 1.97 -20.36
CA ALA A 164 24.97 2.94 -21.41
C ALA A 164 24.00 4.02 -20.92
N ALA A 165 22.91 3.63 -20.28
CA ALA A 165 21.90 4.54 -19.73
C ALA A 165 22.49 5.44 -18.64
N ALA A 166 23.30 4.89 -17.72
CA ALA A 166 23.98 5.67 -16.69
C ALA A 166 24.95 6.70 -17.30
N GLY A 167 25.67 6.33 -18.36
CA GLY A 167 26.53 7.26 -19.10
C GLY A 167 25.79 8.42 -19.74
N LEU A 168 24.49 8.24 -20.01
CA LEU A 168 23.59 9.28 -20.51
C LEU A 168 22.85 10.04 -19.39
N GLY A 169 23.10 9.70 -18.13
CA GLY A 169 22.51 10.36 -16.98
C GLY A 169 21.16 9.78 -16.53
N ALA A 170 20.79 8.58 -16.98
CA ALA A 170 19.61 7.91 -16.46
C ALA A 170 19.81 7.51 -14.98
N ALA A 171 18.82 7.73 -14.14
CA ALA A 171 18.86 7.42 -12.73
C ALA A 171 18.24 6.05 -12.40
N THR A 172 17.41 5.50 -13.27
CA THR A 172 16.67 4.26 -13.02
C THR A 172 16.51 3.42 -14.29
N ILE A 173 16.47 2.11 -14.10
CA ILE A 173 15.99 1.14 -15.10
C ILE A 173 14.83 0.37 -14.48
N GLY A 174 13.66 0.47 -15.08
CA GLY A 174 12.49 -0.34 -14.73
C GLY A 174 12.46 -1.60 -15.58
N LEU A 175 12.26 -2.75 -14.95
CA LEU A 175 12.08 -4.02 -15.63
C LEU A 175 10.69 -4.57 -15.34
N ASN A 176 10.11 -5.28 -16.29
CA ASN A 176 8.95 -6.10 -15.97
C ASN A 176 9.34 -7.26 -15.04
N PRO A 177 8.34 -7.86 -14.36
CA PRO A 177 8.59 -8.98 -13.47
C PRO A 177 9.40 -10.09 -14.15
N LEU A 178 10.45 -10.57 -13.47
CA LEU A 178 11.38 -11.58 -13.97
C LEU A 178 11.06 -13.00 -13.49
N HIS A 179 9.93 -13.17 -12.79
CA HIS A 179 9.50 -14.45 -12.29
C HIS A 179 8.67 -15.22 -13.35
N ALA A 180 8.68 -16.55 -13.26
CA ALA A 180 7.81 -17.37 -14.05
C ALA A 180 6.36 -17.17 -13.60
N LEU A 181 5.51 -16.63 -14.50
CA LEU A 181 4.13 -16.29 -14.17
C LEU A 181 3.24 -17.53 -14.06
N PHE A 182 3.49 -18.53 -14.89
CA PHE A 182 2.66 -19.73 -14.97
C PHE A 182 3.52 -20.99 -15.07
N PRO A 183 4.19 -21.43 -13.98
CA PRO A 183 5.12 -22.55 -14.05
C PRO A 183 4.47 -23.88 -14.43
N ALA A 184 3.15 -24.03 -14.22
CA ALA A 184 2.39 -25.21 -14.60
C ALA A 184 1.80 -25.13 -16.03
N ASP A 185 1.83 -23.97 -16.67
CA ASP A 185 1.25 -23.74 -18.00
C ASP A 185 2.26 -22.94 -18.84
N ARG A 186 3.10 -23.68 -19.56
CA ARG A 186 4.18 -23.11 -20.39
C ARG A 186 3.68 -22.31 -21.60
N GLU A 187 2.43 -22.52 -22.03
CA GLU A 187 1.85 -21.82 -23.17
C GLU A 187 1.37 -20.39 -22.79
N ARG A 188 1.28 -20.12 -21.48
CA ARG A 188 0.90 -18.81 -20.93
C ARG A 188 2.09 -17.95 -20.50
N ALA A 189 3.28 -18.39 -20.73
CA ALA A 189 4.50 -17.62 -20.36
C ALA A 189 4.76 -16.44 -21.30
#